data_b52647d32b51b9cde6945ced580f0312
#
_entry.id   b52647d32b51b9cde6945ced580f0312
#
_cell.length_a   1.000
_cell.length_b   1.000
_cell.length_c   1.000
_cell.angle_alpha   90.00
_cell.angle_beta   90.00
_cell.angle_gamma   90.00
#
_symmetry.space_group_name_H-M   'P 1'
#
loop_
_entity.id
_entity.type
_entity.pdbx_description
1 polymer ?
#
loop_
_entity_poly.entity_id
_entity_poly.type
_entity_poly.pdbx_seq_one_letter_code
_entity_poly.pdbx_strand_id
1 'polypeptide(L)'
;MRDFRDAKTMAHTLRAALATKGLKVTVSQSLELIAQAFGVADWNTLSAAIHAGAVGPGNNASAPMFPRTATLHRALAYATERKHPYETLQHLLLALIDDVDASAVMKACKVDLGALKHKLTHYVDNDLKPRVIDNGGEPKRSAGFQRVLQRADHYAEGRGRDWTGAELLLAIIAERESPAARLLGEQGMTYQDAVNFIIHGTAEASSATST
;
A
#
# COMPACT_ATOMS: atom_id res chain seq x y z
N MET A 1 -11.86 -12.48 8.49
CA MET A 1 -11.01 -11.89 9.54
C MET A 1 -10.41 -13.03 10.34
N ARG A 2 -9.10 -13.12 10.46
CA ARG A 2 -8.43 -14.24 11.14
C ARG A 2 -8.37 -13.90 12.62
N ASP A 3 -8.95 -14.74 13.45
CA ASP A 3 -8.97 -14.60 14.90
C ASP A 3 -7.82 -15.37 15.59
N PHE A 4 -7.82 -15.42 16.91
CA PHE A 4 -6.84 -16.17 17.70
C PHE A 4 -6.78 -17.66 17.33
N ARG A 5 -7.90 -18.26 16.93
CA ARG A 5 -7.97 -19.67 16.49
C ARG A 5 -7.23 -19.85 15.17
N ASP A 6 -7.36 -18.87 14.27
CA ASP A 6 -6.64 -18.86 13.01
C ASP A 6 -5.12 -18.78 13.22
N ALA A 7 -4.63 -17.92 14.11
CA ALA A 7 -3.21 -17.80 14.40
C ALA A 7 -2.60 -19.10 15.00
N LYS A 8 -3.33 -19.77 15.90
CA LYS A 8 -2.93 -21.09 16.40
C LYS A 8 -2.94 -22.16 15.30
N THR A 9 -3.94 -22.16 14.44
CA THR A 9 -4.03 -23.08 13.31
C THR A 9 -2.88 -22.86 12.33
N MET A 10 -2.51 -21.61 12.07
CA MET A 10 -1.34 -21.27 11.25
C MET A 10 -0.02 -21.80 11.87
N ALA A 11 0.17 -21.66 13.19
CA ALA A 11 1.33 -22.19 13.88
C ALA A 11 1.40 -23.73 13.79
N HIS A 12 0.26 -24.41 13.91
CA HIS A 12 0.18 -25.87 13.69
C HIS A 12 0.53 -26.28 12.26
N THR A 13 0.00 -25.60 11.28
CA THR A 13 0.26 -25.87 9.86
C THR A 13 1.72 -25.61 9.51
N LEU A 14 2.29 -24.50 10.01
CA LEU A 14 3.72 -24.20 9.85
C LEU A 14 4.60 -25.28 10.43
N ARG A 15 4.31 -25.74 11.65
CA ARG A 15 5.05 -26.82 12.30
C ARG A 15 4.98 -28.13 11.50
N ALA A 16 3.80 -28.50 10.99
CA ALA A 16 3.64 -29.68 10.15
C ALA A 16 4.46 -29.57 8.86
N ALA A 17 4.42 -28.42 8.19
CA ALA A 17 5.17 -28.18 6.98
C ALA A 17 6.70 -28.18 7.21
N LEU A 18 7.18 -27.67 8.34
CA LEU A 18 8.60 -27.71 8.69
C LEU A 18 9.06 -29.13 9.02
N ALA A 19 8.21 -29.91 9.70
CA ALA A 19 8.49 -31.31 10.01
C ALA A 19 8.68 -32.18 8.75
N THR A 20 7.93 -31.94 7.68
CA THR A 20 8.10 -32.63 6.38
C THR A 20 9.44 -32.33 5.72
N LYS A 21 10.05 -31.19 6.07
CA LYS A 21 11.39 -30.77 5.60
C LYS A 21 12.53 -31.17 6.55
N GLY A 22 12.23 -32.00 7.54
CA GLY A 22 13.22 -32.47 8.53
C GLY A 22 13.55 -31.47 9.65
N LEU A 23 12.87 -30.32 9.69
CA LEU A 23 13.06 -29.31 10.73
C LEU A 23 12.08 -29.52 11.88
N LYS A 24 12.60 -29.88 13.08
CA LYS A 24 11.79 -30.05 14.28
C LYS A 24 11.64 -28.71 15.00
N VAL A 25 10.44 -28.16 14.99
CA VAL A 25 10.08 -26.91 15.68
C VAL A 25 9.08 -27.23 16.79
N THR A 26 9.30 -26.70 17.99
CA THR A 26 8.36 -26.85 19.12
C THR A 26 7.09 -26.02 18.90
N VAL A 27 6.04 -26.30 19.66
CA VAL A 27 4.80 -25.51 19.62
C VAL A 27 5.08 -24.04 19.94
N SER A 28 5.86 -23.78 20.99
CA SER A 28 6.23 -22.41 21.38
C SER A 28 7.00 -21.70 20.27
N GLN A 29 8.00 -22.34 19.69
CA GLN A 29 8.75 -21.76 18.56
C GLN A 29 7.87 -21.48 17.35
N SER A 30 6.89 -22.34 17.03
CA SER A 30 5.97 -22.08 15.91
C SER A 30 5.02 -20.91 16.19
N LEU A 31 4.60 -20.72 17.44
CA LEU A 31 3.80 -19.57 17.87
C LEU A 31 4.60 -18.28 17.81
N GLU A 32 5.87 -18.30 18.26
CA GLU A 32 6.79 -17.16 18.14
C GLU A 32 7.06 -16.79 16.67
N LEU A 33 7.28 -17.78 15.80
CA LEU A 33 7.43 -17.54 14.37
C LEU A 33 6.19 -16.90 13.74
N ILE A 34 5.01 -17.32 14.17
CA ILE A 34 3.75 -16.68 13.75
C ILE A 34 3.66 -15.25 14.31
N ALA A 35 4.01 -15.01 15.57
CA ALA A 35 4.03 -13.66 16.14
C ALA A 35 4.98 -12.74 15.36
N GLN A 36 6.18 -13.20 15.05
CA GLN A 36 7.14 -12.50 14.21
C GLN A 36 6.61 -12.25 12.78
N ALA A 37 5.93 -13.24 12.19
CA ALA A 37 5.28 -13.08 10.89
C ALA A 37 4.15 -12.04 10.89
N PHE A 38 3.54 -11.79 12.06
CA PHE A 38 2.59 -10.69 12.28
C PHE A 38 3.28 -9.39 12.73
N GLY A 39 4.62 -9.36 12.78
CA GLY A 39 5.40 -8.18 13.16
C GLY A 39 5.34 -7.85 14.65
N VAL A 40 5.01 -8.81 15.51
CA VAL A 40 4.92 -8.64 16.95
C VAL A 40 6.11 -9.33 17.63
N ALA A 41 6.61 -8.76 18.72
CA ALA A 41 7.82 -9.22 19.37
C ALA A 41 7.74 -10.68 19.88
N ASP A 42 6.56 -11.10 20.37
CA ASP A 42 6.34 -12.41 20.95
C ASP A 42 4.86 -12.84 20.86
N TRP A 43 4.62 -14.14 21.12
CA TRP A 43 3.28 -14.71 21.11
C TRP A 43 2.34 -14.11 22.15
N ASN A 44 2.84 -13.74 23.33
CA ASN A 44 2.01 -13.19 24.39
C ASN A 44 1.45 -11.82 23.96
N THR A 45 2.28 -10.99 23.33
CA THR A 45 1.89 -9.70 22.77
C THR A 45 0.86 -9.87 21.64
N LEU A 46 1.06 -10.82 20.73
CA LEU A 46 0.10 -11.13 19.67
C LEU A 46 -1.23 -11.63 20.27
N SER A 47 -1.16 -12.56 21.21
CA SER A 47 -2.32 -13.13 21.88
C SER A 47 -3.13 -12.05 22.63
N ALA A 48 -2.44 -11.17 23.36
CA ALA A 48 -3.09 -10.06 24.07
C ALA A 48 -3.77 -9.09 23.08
N ALA A 49 -3.14 -8.76 21.96
CA ALA A 49 -3.70 -7.91 20.92
C ALA A 49 -4.97 -8.53 20.30
N ILE A 50 -4.95 -9.82 20.03
CA ILE A 50 -6.11 -10.57 19.51
C ILE A 50 -7.26 -10.60 20.53
N HIS A 51 -6.97 -10.86 21.83
CA HIS A 51 -7.98 -10.90 22.89
C HIS A 51 -8.57 -9.52 23.21
N ALA A 52 -7.75 -8.46 23.09
CA ALA A 52 -8.22 -7.08 23.26
C ALA A 52 -9.10 -6.58 22.09
N GLY A 53 -9.35 -7.41 21.08
CA GLY A 53 -10.06 -7.00 19.89
C GLY A 53 -9.28 -5.97 19.03
N ALA A 54 -7.99 -5.77 19.33
CA ALA A 54 -7.12 -4.82 18.64
C ALA A 54 -6.71 -5.27 17.23
N VAL A 55 -7.09 -6.47 16.82
CA VAL A 55 -6.93 -7.03 15.47
C VAL A 55 -8.26 -6.98 14.72
N GLY A 56 -9.04 -5.95 14.95
CA GLY A 56 -10.30 -5.66 14.26
C GLY A 56 -10.15 -4.42 13.36
N PRO A 57 -11.00 -4.25 12.34
CA PRO A 57 -10.96 -3.08 11.47
C PRO A 57 -11.46 -1.86 12.24
N GLY A 58 -10.55 -1.06 12.80
CA GLY A 58 -10.90 0.23 13.36
C GLY A 58 -10.39 0.51 14.75
N ASN A 59 -9.09 0.50 14.98
CA ASN A 59 -8.39 1.42 15.87
C ASN A 59 -6.89 1.16 15.77
N ASN A 60 -6.22 1.90 14.91
CA ASN A 60 -4.78 1.81 14.72
C ASN A 60 -4.06 2.83 15.58
N ALA A 61 -3.56 2.36 16.73
CA ALA A 61 -2.31 2.88 17.26
C ALA A 61 -1.44 1.67 17.59
N SER A 62 -0.34 1.49 16.83
CA SER A 62 0.82 0.64 17.14
C SER A 62 0.71 -0.86 16.86
N ALA A 63 0.53 -1.24 15.59
CA ALA A 63 1.17 -2.44 15.07
C ALA A 63 2.19 -1.99 14.01
N PRO A 64 3.40 -2.60 13.90
CA PRO A 64 4.23 -2.38 12.73
C PRO A 64 3.52 -3.00 11.52
N MET A 65 2.64 -2.23 10.93
CA MET A 65 2.02 -2.57 9.66
C MET A 65 3.14 -2.42 8.63
N PHE A 66 3.44 -3.49 7.89
CA PHE A 66 4.33 -3.38 6.75
C PHE A 66 3.89 -2.16 5.93
N PRO A 67 4.76 -1.20 5.62
CA PRO A 67 4.39 0.05 4.93
C PRO A 67 3.52 -0.19 3.69
N ARG A 68 3.80 -1.27 3.00
CA ARG A 68 3.09 -1.81 1.84
C ARG A 68 1.59 -2.04 2.07
N THR A 69 1.24 -2.72 3.17
CA THR A 69 -0.16 -3.02 3.52
C THR A 69 -0.90 -1.78 3.99
N ALA A 70 -0.22 -0.86 4.69
CA ALA A 70 -0.82 0.36 5.20
C ALA A 70 -1.37 1.24 4.09
N THR A 71 -0.59 1.45 3.04
CA THR A 71 -0.98 2.30 1.90
C THR A 71 -2.15 1.69 1.12
N LEU A 72 -2.13 0.36 0.88
CA LEU A 72 -3.26 -0.31 0.23
C LEU A 72 -4.53 -0.30 1.09
N HIS A 73 -4.40 -0.50 2.40
CA HIS A 73 -5.56 -0.42 3.31
C HIS A 73 -6.15 1.00 3.36
N ARG A 74 -5.32 2.05 3.33
CA ARG A 74 -5.82 3.43 3.24
C ARG A 74 -6.56 3.68 1.93
N ALA A 75 -6.04 3.20 0.81
CA ALA A 75 -6.72 3.32 -0.48
C ALA A 75 -8.09 2.63 -0.49
N LEU A 76 -8.16 1.42 0.08
CA LEU A 76 -9.41 0.69 0.25
C LEU A 76 -10.37 1.43 1.20
N ALA A 77 -9.87 1.97 2.32
CA ALA A 77 -10.69 2.75 3.26
C ALA A 77 -11.32 3.97 2.58
N TYR A 78 -10.55 4.73 1.79
CA TYR A 78 -11.07 5.88 1.05
C TYR A 78 -12.19 5.50 0.06
N ALA A 79 -12.08 4.34 -0.60
CA ALA A 79 -13.13 3.84 -1.49
C ALA A 79 -14.36 3.37 -0.70
N THR A 80 -14.16 2.68 0.43
CA THR A 80 -15.23 2.14 1.28
C THR A 80 -16.03 3.24 1.96
N GLU A 81 -15.36 4.23 2.55
CA GLU A 81 -15.99 5.38 3.21
C GLU A 81 -16.91 6.15 2.26
N ARG A 82 -16.54 6.21 0.97
CA ARG A 82 -17.31 6.89 -0.08
C ARG A 82 -18.27 5.97 -0.82
N LYS A 83 -18.37 4.71 -0.40
CA LYS A 83 -19.23 3.68 -1.01
C LYS A 83 -18.97 3.51 -2.52
N HIS A 84 -17.70 3.69 -2.94
CA HIS A 84 -17.34 3.49 -4.32
C HIS A 84 -17.26 2.00 -4.65
N PRO A 85 -17.76 1.57 -5.83
CA PRO A 85 -17.75 0.16 -6.25
C PRO A 85 -16.34 -0.34 -6.59
N TYR A 86 -15.46 0.59 -6.90
CA TYR A 86 -14.09 0.28 -7.31
C TYR A 86 -13.05 1.08 -6.54
N GLU A 87 -12.01 0.40 -6.09
CA GLU A 87 -10.75 0.98 -5.66
C GLU A 87 -9.96 1.38 -6.91
N THR A 88 -9.75 2.67 -7.10
CA THR A 88 -9.13 3.26 -8.30
C THR A 88 -7.74 3.82 -8.01
N LEU A 89 -7.02 4.23 -9.05
CA LEU A 89 -5.70 4.86 -8.92
C LEU A 89 -5.74 6.19 -8.17
N GLN A 90 -6.86 6.88 -8.16
CA GLN A 90 -7.04 8.11 -7.40
C GLN A 90 -7.07 7.85 -5.89
N HIS A 91 -7.72 6.77 -5.45
CA HIS A 91 -7.68 6.34 -4.05
C HIS A 91 -6.26 5.92 -3.64
N LEU A 92 -5.56 5.21 -4.52
CA LEU A 92 -4.17 4.81 -4.28
C LEU A 92 -3.25 6.03 -4.20
N LEU A 93 -3.35 6.98 -5.13
CA LEU A 93 -2.53 8.18 -5.11
C LEU A 93 -2.83 9.04 -3.87
N LEU A 94 -4.10 9.14 -3.45
CA LEU A 94 -4.47 9.83 -2.23
C LEU A 94 -3.81 9.19 -0.99
N ALA A 95 -3.74 7.85 -0.94
CA ALA A 95 -3.05 7.13 0.12
C ALA A 95 -1.52 7.29 0.06
N LEU A 96 -0.95 7.45 -1.13
CA LEU A 96 0.49 7.64 -1.35
C LEU A 96 0.98 9.04 -0.92
N ILE A 97 0.12 10.03 -0.85
CA ILE A 97 0.48 11.36 -0.32
C ILE A 97 0.96 11.25 1.14
N ASP A 98 0.36 10.35 1.90
CA ASP A 98 0.69 10.10 3.31
C ASP A 98 1.66 8.93 3.49
N ASP A 99 2.23 8.39 2.40
CA ASP A 99 3.26 7.36 2.40
C ASP A 99 4.65 8.00 2.44
N VAL A 100 5.55 7.45 3.27
CA VAL A 100 6.88 8.05 3.52
C VAL A 100 7.72 8.09 2.25
N ASP A 101 7.81 6.97 1.52
CA ASP A 101 8.67 6.85 0.34
C ASP A 101 8.09 7.65 -0.85
N ALA A 102 6.79 7.49 -1.12
CA ALA A 102 6.12 8.21 -2.21
C ALA A 102 6.12 9.73 -1.98
N SER A 103 5.85 10.19 -0.75
CA SER A 103 5.85 11.61 -0.43
C SER A 103 7.25 12.23 -0.55
N ALA A 104 8.31 11.48 -0.24
CA ALA A 104 9.69 11.93 -0.43
C ALA A 104 9.99 12.15 -1.92
N VAL A 105 9.60 11.21 -2.79
CA VAL A 105 9.75 11.37 -4.26
C VAL A 105 8.96 12.57 -4.77
N MET A 106 7.68 12.69 -4.39
CA MET A 106 6.83 13.82 -4.82
C MET A 106 7.40 15.17 -4.39
N LYS A 107 7.86 15.29 -3.14
CA LYS A 107 8.51 16.52 -2.62
C LYS A 107 9.78 16.85 -3.38
N ALA A 108 10.62 15.86 -3.66
CA ALA A 108 11.84 16.05 -4.44
C ALA A 108 11.54 16.54 -5.87
N CYS A 109 10.45 16.05 -6.46
CA CYS A 109 9.93 16.55 -7.76
C CYS A 109 9.16 17.87 -7.64
N LYS A 110 9.21 18.56 -6.49
CA LYS A 110 8.54 19.86 -6.23
C LYS A 110 7.01 19.83 -6.35
N VAL A 111 6.40 18.66 -6.14
CA VAL A 111 4.93 18.53 -6.12
C VAL A 111 4.38 19.20 -4.85
N ASP A 112 3.38 20.06 -5.01
CA ASP A 112 2.60 20.58 -3.90
C ASP A 112 1.61 19.52 -3.41
N LEU A 113 1.98 18.81 -2.33
CA LEU A 113 1.16 17.74 -1.76
C LEU A 113 -0.20 18.23 -1.26
N GLY A 114 -0.28 19.48 -0.78
CA GLY A 114 -1.53 20.09 -0.32
C GLY A 114 -2.49 20.32 -1.49
N ALA A 115 -2.01 20.96 -2.55
CA ALA A 115 -2.78 21.18 -3.76
C ALA A 115 -3.19 19.88 -4.44
N LEU A 116 -2.27 18.89 -4.50
CA LEU A 116 -2.55 17.57 -5.05
C LEU A 116 -3.64 16.84 -4.24
N LYS A 117 -3.53 16.84 -2.91
CA LYS A 117 -4.51 16.23 -2.01
C LYS A 117 -5.88 16.86 -2.19
N HIS A 118 -5.97 18.18 -2.27
CA HIS A 118 -7.21 18.89 -2.49
C HIS A 118 -7.86 18.52 -3.84
N LYS A 119 -7.09 18.52 -4.93
CA LYS A 119 -7.58 18.14 -6.25
C LYS A 119 -8.05 16.69 -6.32
N LEU A 120 -7.28 15.76 -5.70
CA LEU A 120 -7.64 14.34 -5.63
C LEU A 120 -8.90 14.11 -4.82
N THR A 121 -9.02 14.75 -3.65
CA THR A 121 -10.23 14.65 -2.81
C THR A 121 -11.43 15.16 -3.57
N HIS A 122 -11.31 16.33 -4.21
CA HIS A 122 -12.40 16.87 -5.03
C HIS A 122 -12.79 15.91 -6.16
N TYR A 123 -11.80 15.34 -6.87
CA TYR A 123 -12.06 14.38 -7.94
C TYR A 123 -12.76 13.11 -7.44
N VAL A 124 -12.28 12.55 -6.34
CA VAL A 124 -12.85 11.34 -5.73
C VAL A 124 -14.29 11.59 -5.26
N ASP A 125 -14.55 12.75 -4.66
CA ASP A 125 -15.86 13.06 -4.09
C ASP A 125 -16.91 13.46 -5.15
N ASN A 126 -16.50 14.04 -6.28
CA ASN A 126 -17.42 14.60 -7.27
C ASN A 126 -17.43 13.85 -8.61
N ASP A 127 -16.26 13.44 -9.13
CA ASP A 127 -16.15 12.84 -10.46
C ASP A 127 -16.28 11.31 -10.43
N LEU A 128 -15.85 10.66 -9.34
CA LEU A 128 -16.13 9.26 -9.09
C LEU A 128 -17.52 9.14 -8.46
N LYS A 129 -18.57 9.40 -9.24
CA LYS A 129 -19.95 9.32 -8.73
C LYS A 129 -20.19 8.02 -8.00
N PRO A 130 -20.75 8.06 -6.77
CA PRO A 130 -21.09 6.85 -6.05
C PRO A 130 -22.16 6.09 -6.85
N ARG A 131 -21.77 5.01 -7.51
CA ARG A 131 -22.73 3.99 -7.88
C ARG A 131 -23.03 3.29 -6.57
N VAL A 132 -24.19 3.60 -5.99
CA VAL A 132 -24.65 2.95 -4.77
C VAL A 132 -24.64 1.45 -5.01
N ILE A 133 -23.67 0.75 -4.41
CA ILE A 133 -23.72 -0.69 -4.32
C ILE A 133 -24.63 -0.99 -3.13
N ASP A 134 -25.89 -1.23 -3.41
CA ASP A 134 -26.93 -1.51 -2.41
C ASP A 134 -26.69 -2.85 -1.66
N ASN A 135 -25.64 -3.58 -2.02
CA ASN A 135 -25.36 -4.94 -1.56
C ASN A 135 -24.22 -5.03 -0.52
N GLY A 136 -23.73 -3.94 0.04
CA GLY A 136 -22.72 -3.98 1.12
C GLY A 136 -21.39 -4.68 0.78
N GLY A 137 -21.05 -4.83 -0.50
CA GLY A 137 -19.84 -5.50 -0.94
C GLY A 137 -18.61 -4.58 -0.83
N GLU A 138 -17.44 -5.18 -0.52
CA GLU A 138 -16.16 -4.46 -0.56
C GLU A 138 -15.87 -3.91 -1.97
N PRO A 139 -15.27 -2.71 -2.08
CA PRO A 139 -14.79 -2.17 -3.35
C PRO A 139 -13.87 -3.16 -4.08
N LYS A 140 -14.10 -3.36 -5.37
CA LYS A 140 -13.23 -4.19 -6.19
C LYS A 140 -12.08 -3.35 -6.77
N ARG A 141 -10.90 -3.91 -6.87
CA ARG A 141 -9.79 -3.23 -7.55
C ARG A 141 -10.09 -3.04 -9.02
N SER A 142 -9.97 -1.80 -9.49
CA SER A 142 -10.08 -1.51 -10.92
C SER A 142 -8.94 -2.17 -11.72
N ALA A 143 -9.15 -2.37 -13.03
CA ALA A 143 -8.12 -2.94 -13.89
C ALA A 143 -6.82 -2.11 -13.89
N GLY A 144 -6.93 -0.77 -13.86
CA GLY A 144 -5.76 0.11 -13.73
C GLY A 144 -5.00 -0.10 -12.42
N PHE A 145 -5.73 -0.28 -11.32
CA PHE A 145 -5.13 -0.56 -10.02
C PHE A 145 -4.35 -1.88 -10.03
N GLN A 146 -4.92 -2.93 -10.62
CA GLN A 146 -4.25 -4.23 -10.72
C GLN A 146 -2.97 -4.15 -11.58
N ARG A 147 -3.01 -3.43 -12.72
CA ARG A 147 -1.81 -3.22 -13.57
C ARG A 147 -0.72 -2.48 -12.83
N VAL A 148 -1.06 -1.47 -12.04
CA VAL A 148 -0.09 -0.71 -11.23
C VAL A 148 0.58 -1.61 -10.20
N LEU A 149 -0.17 -2.47 -9.51
CA LEU A 149 0.41 -3.43 -8.57
C LEU A 149 1.37 -4.39 -9.26
N GLN A 150 0.97 -4.99 -10.38
CA GLN A 150 1.83 -5.89 -11.15
C GLN A 150 3.11 -5.21 -11.64
N ARG A 151 3.01 -3.94 -12.06
CA ARG A 151 4.18 -3.16 -12.49
C ARG A 151 5.09 -2.82 -11.31
N ALA A 152 4.54 -2.50 -10.13
CA ALA A 152 5.32 -2.26 -8.93
C ALA A 152 6.05 -3.53 -8.47
N ASP A 153 5.41 -4.69 -8.52
CA ASP A 153 6.06 -5.98 -8.27
C ASP A 153 7.24 -6.19 -9.22
N HIS A 154 7.05 -5.96 -10.52
CA HIS A 154 8.13 -6.09 -11.52
C HIS A 154 9.31 -5.12 -11.27
N TYR A 155 9.04 -3.88 -10.83
CA TYR A 155 10.11 -2.95 -10.49
C TYR A 155 10.91 -3.39 -9.24
N ALA A 156 10.27 -4.10 -8.34
CA ALA A 156 10.88 -4.59 -7.10
C ALA A 156 11.66 -5.91 -7.29
N GLU A 157 11.20 -6.79 -8.18
CA GLU A 157 11.86 -8.08 -8.46
C GLU A 157 13.34 -7.93 -8.80
N GLY A 158 13.69 -6.93 -9.62
CA GLY A 158 15.07 -6.63 -10.00
C GLY A 158 15.97 -6.20 -8.83
N ARG A 159 15.40 -5.90 -7.67
CA ARG A 159 16.12 -5.43 -6.47
C ARG A 159 16.09 -6.44 -5.32
N GLY A 160 15.45 -7.60 -5.52
CA GLY A 160 15.37 -8.66 -4.51
C GLY A 160 14.62 -8.27 -3.23
N ARG A 161 13.73 -7.27 -3.31
CA ARG A 161 12.90 -6.80 -2.19
C ARG A 161 11.46 -6.51 -2.63
N ASP A 162 10.58 -6.37 -1.67
CA ASP A 162 9.22 -5.91 -1.93
C ASP A 162 9.20 -4.44 -2.42
N TRP A 163 8.18 -4.08 -3.21
CA TRP A 163 7.97 -2.70 -3.63
C TRP A 163 7.62 -1.79 -2.45
N THR A 164 7.93 -0.53 -2.58
CA THR A 164 7.59 0.56 -1.65
C THR A 164 6.59 1.53 -2.29
N GLY A 165 6.19 2.56 -1.56
CA GLY A 165 5.36 3.63 -2.11
C GLY A 165 5.98 4.32 -3.33
N ALA A 166 7.31 4.36 -3.40
CA ALA A 166 8.03 4.95 -4.54
C ALA A 166 7.82 4.17 -5.84
N GLU A 167 7.91 2.83 -5.81
CA GLU A 167 7.64 1.98 -6.98
C GLU A 167 6.15 2.03 -7.38
N LEU A 168 5.23 2.09 -6.41
CA LEU A 168 3.81 2.31 -6.71
C LEU A 168 3.57 3.65 -7.41
N LEU A 169 4.21 4.71 -6.93
CA LEU A 169 4.11 6.04 -7.53
C LEU A 169 4.63 6.03 -8.97
N LEU A 170 5.79 5.40 -9.23
CA LEU A 170 6.30 5.21 -10.59
C LEU A 170 5.32 4.45 -11.48
N ALA A 171 4.73 3.39 -10.95
CA ALA A 171 3.77 2.59 -11.70
C ALA A 171 2.50 3.39 -12.04
N ILE A 172 2.05 4.31 -11.16
CA ILE A 172 0.94 5.23 -11.46
C ILE A 172 1.31 6.22 -12.57
N ILE A 173 2.50 6.84 -12.51
CA ILE A 173 2.97 7.78 -13.52
C ILE A 173 3.05 7.10 -14.91
N ALA A 174 3.42 5.83 -14.94
CA ALA A 174 3.48 5.05 -16.18
C ALA A 174 2.09 4.77 -16.80
N GLU A 175 1.00 4.88 -16.03
CA GLU A 175 -0.39 4.80 -16.51
C GLU A 175 -0.85 6.19 -17.06
N ARG A 176 -0.21 6.69 -18.11
CA ARG A 176 -0.34 8.06 -18.63
C ARG A 176 -1.76 8.53 -18.88
N GLU A 177 -2.64 7.61 -19.29
CA GLU A 177 -4.05 7.90 -19.58
C GLU A 177 -4.90 8.02 -18.29
N SER A 178 -4.35 7.68 -17.13
CA SER A 178 -5.10 7.75 -15.87
C SER A 178 -5.22 9.20 -15.38
N PRO A 179 -6.37 9.59 -14.81
CA PRO A 179 -6.50 10.88 -14.14
C PRO A 179 -5.48 11.10 -13.03
N ALA A 180 -5.07 10.04 -12.33
CA ALA A 180 -4.04 10.11 -11.29
C ALA A 180 -2.68 10.55 -11.86
N ALA A 181 -2.24 9.94 -12.98
CA ALA A 181 -1.00 10.33 -13.65
C ALA A 181 -1.07 11.76 -14.21
N ARG A 182 -2.23 12.16 -14.77
CA ARG A 182 -2.43 13.54 -15.26
C ARG A 182 -2.31 14.57 -14.14
N LEU A 183 -2.91 14.32 -12.97
CA LEU A 183 -2.81 15.23 -11.83
C LEU A 183 -1.36 15.40 -11.34
N LEU A 184 -0.54 14.34 -11.39
CA LEU A 184 0.90 14.44 -11.11
C LEU A 184 1.63 15.24 -12.19
N GLY A 185 1.32 15.01 -13.47
CA GLY A 185 1.87 15.76 -14.60
C GLY A 185 1.52 17.25 -14.57
N GLU A 186 0.31 17.61 -14.13
CA GLU A 186 -0.10 19.03 -13.92
C GLU A 186 0.73 19.73 -12.84
N GLN A 187 1.31 18.95 -11.90
CA GLN A 187 2.26 19.45 -10.90
C GLN A 187 3.71 19.48 -11.40
N GLY A 188 3.93 19.18 -12.70
CA GLY A 188 5.26 19.15 -13.30
C GLY A 188 6.06 17.89 -13.00
N MET A 189 5.48 16.87 -12.37
CA MET A 189 6.18 15.64 -12.08
C MET A 189 6.28 14.75 -13.30
N THR A 190 7.52 14.41 -13.71
CA THR A 190 7.78 13.48 -14.80
C THR A 190 8.22 12.12 -14.31
N TYR A 191 8.06 11.09 -15.14
CA TYR A 191 8.57 9.76 -14.87
C TYR A 191 10.09 9.75 -14.66
N GLN A 192 10.80 10.53 -15.48
CA GLN A 192 12.27 10.59 -15.43
C GLN A 192 12.77 11.21 -14.12
N ASP A 193 12.14 12.30 -13.65
CA ASP A 193 12.51 12.94 -12.39
C ASP A 193 12.30 12.00 -11.20
N ALA A 194 11.19 11.26 -11.20
CA ALA A 194 10.91 10.26 -10.17
C ALA A 194 11.93 9.11 -10.18
N VAL A 195 12.30 8.60 -11.37
CA VAL A 195 13.33 7.55 -11.52
C VAL A 195 14.69 8.07 -11.05
N ASN A 196 15.08 9.27 -11.46
CA ASN A 196 16.36 9.88 -11.06
C ASN A 196 16.46 9.99 -9.55
N PHE A 197 15.40 10.43 -8.88
CA PHE A 197 15.39 10.51 -7.42
C PHE A 197 15.51 9.14 -6.76
N ILE A 198 14.79 8.13 -7.24
CA ILE A 198 14.81 6.77 -6.67
C ILE A 198 16.18 6.09 -6.84
N ILE A 199 16.88 6.37 -7.96
CA ILE A 199 18.18 5.76 -8.24
C ILE A 199 19.33 6.53 -7.58
N HIS A 200 19.29 7.86 -7.63
CA HIS A 200 20.43 8.72 -7.26
C HIS A 200 20.21 9.54 -6.00
N GLY A 201 19.00 9.55 -5.44
CA GLY A 201 18.65 10.37 -4.28
C GLY A 201 18.57 11.88 -4.57
N THR A 202 18.66 12.28 -5.84
CA THR A 202 18.57 13.68 -6.29
C THR A 202 17.60 13.81 -7.44
N ALA A 203 16.61 14.68 -7.29
CA ALA A 203 15.79 15.13 -8.43
C ALA A 203 16.55 16.31 -9.08
N GLU A 204 17.38 16.05 -10.06
CA GLU A 204 17.84 17.11 -10.96
C GLU A 204 16.68 17.50 -11.85
N ALA A 205 16.15 18.71 -11.64
CA ALA A 205 15.19 19.29 -12.55
C ALA A 205 15.81 19.32 -13.95
N SER A 206 15.22 18.55 -14.86
CA SER A 206 15.57 18.67 -16.29
C SER A 206 15.21 20.09 -16.72
N SER A 207 16.21 20.96 -16.73
CA SER A 207 16.08 22.29 -17.32
C SER A 207 15.82 22.08 -18.80
N ALA A 208 14.57 22.33 -19.21
CA ALA A 208 14.21 22.44 -20.60
C ALA A 208 15.08 23.53 -21.23
N THR A 209 16.10 23.13 -21.94
CA THR A 209 16.81 24.02 -22.87
C THR A 209 15.92 24.18 -24.09
N SER A 210 15.14 25.28 -24.08
CA SER A 210 14.59 25.83 -25.31
C SER A 210 15.71 26.58 -26.02
N THR A 211 16.01 26.17 -27.22
CA THR A 211 16.63 27.01 -28.26
C THR A 211 15.87 26.78 -29.53
#